data_876aaccfad6625bd9f4f9037a7f7fa8f
#
_entry.id   876aaccfad6625bd9f4f9037a7f7fa8f
#
_cell.length_a   1.000
_cell.length_b   1.000
_cell.length_c   1.000
_cell.angle_alpha   90.00
_cell.angle_beta   90.00
_cell.angle_gamma   90.00
#
_symmetry.space_group_name_H-M   'P 1'
#
loop_
_entity.id
_entity.type
_entity.pdbx_description
1 polymer ?
#
loop_
_entity_poly.entity_id
_entity_poly.type
_entity_poly.pdbx_seq_one_letter_code
_entity_poly.pdbx_strand_id
1 'polypeptide(L)'
;IKITVLIYKHIRIMKILYLTFALFFSGLSSALACTGISFFAKDGGYVQARTIEWGDSFLPSEYVIIPRNLNQTSYTPTGINGLKFKSKYGVVGLAIIQKEFIAEGLNEAGLSAGLFYFPHYGKYPEYDQKQNSRTLSDLQFVSWILSNFSTIDEVKKAIEQVRIVSLDKEGASSTVHWRIGEASGRQVVLEFENGKPCFYENQVGVLTNSPDFKWQVTNLNNYVNLFPGNAPVQKIGNVTIFPFGAGSGFLGIPGDITPPSRFVRIAFYKATAPQQNTSDETILQCFHILNNF
;
A
#
# COMPACT_ATOMS: atom_id res chain seq x y z
N ILE A 1 -38.98 -9.97 49.61
CA ILE A 1 -39.05 -10.69 48.33
C ILE A 1 -39.07 -9.71 47.13
N LYS A 2 -39.80 -8.57 47.14
CA LYS A 2 -39.84 -7.61 46.01
C LYS A 2 -38.51 -6.89 45.76
N ILE A 3 -37.75 -6.57 46.80
CA ILE A 3 -36.44 -5.85 46.66
C ILE A 3 -35.37 -6.76 46.05
N THR A 4 -35.31 -8.03 46.41
CA THR A 4 -34.35 -9.00 45.90
C THR A 4 -34.52 -9.23 44.39
N VAL A 5 -35.76 -9.24 43.89
CA VAL A 5 -36.08 -9.41 42.46
C VAL A 5 -35.68 -8.17 41.66
N LEU A 6 -35.79 -6.97 42.23
CA LEU A 6 -35.37 -5.71 41.57
C LEU A 6 -33.85 -5.64 41.42
N ILE A 7 -33.09 -6.02 42.43
CA ILE A 7 -31.62 -6.06 42.42
C ILE A 7 -31.12 -7.08 41.38
N TYR A 8 -31.74 -8.25 41.28
CA TYR A 8 -31.38 -9.26 40.28
C TYR A 8 -31.65 -8.80 38.86
N LYS A 9 -32.75 -8.07 38.62
CA LYS A 9 -33.06 -7.47 37.30
C LYS A 9 -32.06 -6.40 36.91
N HIS A 10 -31.65 -5.54 37.84
CA HIS A 10 -30.64 -4.51 37.57
C HIS A 10 -29.25 -5.08 37.26
N ILE A 11 -28.82 -6.11 38.02
CA ILE A 11 -27.55 -6.80 37.78
C ILE A 11 -27.55 -7.50 36.41
N ARG A 12 -28.68 -8.09 36.02
CA ARG A 12 -28.81 -8.75 34.72
C ARG A 12 -28.78 -7.77 33.55
N ILE A 13 -29.42 -6.60 33.67
CA ILE A 13 -29.38 -5.52 32.68
C ILE A 13 -27.97 -4.93 32.60
N MET A 14 -27.31 -4.65 33.72
CA MET A 14 -25.92 -4.19 33.72
C MET A 14 -24.96 -5.20 33.07
N LYS A 15 -25.10 -6.49 33.34
CA LYS A 15 -24.29 -7.54 32.68
C LYS A 15 -24.54 -7.59 31.18
N ILE A 16 -25.79 -7.42 30.72
CA ILE A 16 -26.11 -7.36 29.29
C ILE A 16 -25.53 -6.07 28.64
N LEU A 17 -25.63 -4.93 29.34
CA LEU A 17 -25.00 -3.68 28.87
C LEU A 17 -23.46 -3.77 28.79
N TYR A 18 -22.83 -4.40 29.80
CA TYR A 18 -21.37 -4.63 29.76
C TYR A 18 -20.99 -5.62 28.67
N LEU A 19 -21.77 -6.66 28.39
CA LEU A 19 -21.52 -7.62 27.33
C LEU A 19 -21.70 -6.99 25.94
N THR A 20 -22.73 -6.16 25.76
CA THR A 20 -22.96 -5.42 24.50
C THR A 20 -21.90 -4.33 24.30
N PHE A 21 -21.46 -3.66 25.35
CA PHE A 21 -20.37 -2.68 25.28
C PHE A 21 -19.03 -3.35 25.00
N ALA A 22 -18.74 -4.51 25.61
CA ALA A 22 -17.54 -5.31 25.33
C ALA A 22 -17.54 -5.87 23.90
N LEU A 23 -18.70 -6.30 23.37
CA LEU A 23 -18.84 -6.74 21.98
C LEU A 23 -18.69 -5.60 20.95
N PHE A 24 -19.04 -4.37 21.33
CA PHE A 24 -18.85 -3.20 20.48
C PHE A 24 -17.39 -2.73 20.41
N PHE A 25 -16.58 -3.00 21.46
CA PHE A 25 -15.16 -2.67 21.50
C PHE A 25 -14.24 -3.77 20.96
N SER A 26 -14.71 -5.01 20.82
CA SER A 26 -13.91 -6.13 20.27
C SER A 26 -13.80 -6.10 18.73
N GLY A 27 -14.37 -5.10 18.06
CA GLY A 27 -14.35 -4.93 16.60
C GLY A 27 -13.40 -3.86 16.08
N LEU A 28 -12.54 -3.27 16.91
CA LEU A 28 -11.42 -2.45 16.46
C LEU A 28 -10.32 -3.38 15.93
N SER A 29 -10.58 -4.01 14.78
CA SER A 29 -9.53 -4.64 13.98
C SER A 29 -8.53 -3.56 13.62
N SER A 30 -7.30 -3.68 14.06
CA SER A 30 -6.19 -2.85 13.65
C SER A 30 -6.16 -2.77 12.14
N ALA A 31 -6.42 -1.63 11.59
CA ALA A 31 -6.31 -1.41 10.16
C ALA A 31 -4.82 -1.39 9.80
N LEU A 32 -4.32 -2.51 9.30
CA LEU A 32 -3.05 -2.54 8.59
C LEU A 32 -3.29 -1.89 7.24
N ALA A 33 -2.86 -0.66 7.08
CA ALA A 33 -3.18 0.14 5.91
C ALA A 33 -1.91 0.75 5.32
N CYS A 34 -1.86 0.81 4.01
CA CYS A 34 -0.82 1.51 3.27
C CYS A 34 -1.50 2.20 2.09
N THR A 35 -1.11 3.44 1.83
CA THR A 35 -1.65 4.21 0.72
C THR A 35 -0.51 4.91 -0.02
N GLY A 36 -0.31 4.59 -1.29
CA GLY A 36 0.76 5.13 -2.11
C GLY A 36 0.23 5.96 -3.26
N ILE A 37 0.90 7.07 -3.56
CA ILE A 37 0.64 7.97 -4.68
C ILE A 37 1.92 8.37 -5.39
N SER A 38 1.76 8.90 -6.59
CA SER A 38 2.85 9.52 -7.33
C SER A 38 2.38 10.72 -8.13
N PHE A 39 3.25 11.70 -8.30
CA PHE A 39 3.01 12.91 -9.08
C PHE A 39 4.22 13.33 -9.88
N PHE A 40 3.98 14.06 -10.98
CA PHE A 40 4.98 14.84 -11.67
C PHE A 40 4.86 16.31 -11.30
N ALA A 41 5.97 16.94 -10.95
CA ALA A 41 6.09 18.39 -10.91
C ALA A 41 6.38 18.97 -12.31
N LYS A 42 6.13 20.26 -12.53
CA LYS A 42 6.44 20.93 -13.79
C LYS A 42 7.95 21.11 -14.02
N ASP A 43 8.75 21.09 -12.95
CA ASP A 43 10.22 21.10 -13.02
C ASP A 43 10.82 19.76 -13.52
N GLY A 44 9.96 18.75 -13.78
CA GLY A 44 10.36 17.42 -14.23
C GLY A 44 10.59 16.42 -13.09
N GLY A 45 10.48 16.85 -11.84
CA GLY A 45 10.61 15.97 -10.69
C GLY A 45 9.47 14.96 -10.62
N TYR A 46 9.80 13.71 -10.30
CA TYR A 46 8.85 12.63 -10.07
C TYR A 46 8.84 12.27 -8.60
N VAL A 47 7.72 12.49 -7.94
CA VAL A 47 7.53 12.28 -6.50
C VAL A 47 6.69 11.04 -6.27
N GLN A 48 7.21 10.12 -5.46
CA GLN A 48 6.45 9.02 -4.88
C GLN A 48 6.32 9.23 -3.38
N ALA A 49 5.10 9.07 -2.87
CA ALA A 49 4.80 9.23 -1.47
C ALA A 49 3.86 8.12 -0.99
N ARG A 50 3.89 7.84 0.32
CA ARG A 50 3.00 6.84 0.92
C ARG A 50 2.80 7.07 2.40
N THR A 51 1.73 6.47 2.94
CA THR A 51 1.59 6.16 4.37
C THR A 51 2.04 4.73 4.65
N ILE A 52 2.55 4.47 5.84
CA ILE A 52 2.74 3.14 6.41
C ILE A 52 1.96 3.12 7.71
N GLU A 53 0.86 2.39 7.72
CA GLU A 53 -0.03 2.30 8.87
C GLU A 53 0.00 0.86 9.39
N TRP A 54 0.53 0.71 10.61
CA TRP A 54 0.61 -0.57 11.29
C TRP A 54 -0.11 -0.43 12.63
N GLY A 55 -1.36 -0.89 12.70
CA GLY A 55 -2.18 -0.80 13.90
C GLY A 55 -1.68 -1.73 15.01
N ASP A 56 -2.03 -1.40 16.24
CA ASP A 56 -1.86 -2.18 17.49
C ASP A 56 -0.44 -2.41 17.99
N SER A 57 0.62 -2.13 17.23
CA SER A 57 1.97 -2.33 17.71
C SER A 57 2.96 -1.28 17.19
N PHE A 58 4.01 -1.06 17.95
CA PHE A 58 5.15 -0.29 17.49
C PHE A 58 5.82 -1.02 16.33
N LEU A 59 5.92 -0.36 15.16
CA LEU A 59 6.70 -0.84 14.03
C LEU A 59 8.08 -0.18 14.06
N PRO A 60 9.14 -0.89 14.48
CA PRO A 60 10.49 -0.35 14.41
C PRO A 60 10.80 0.07 12.97
N SER A 61 11.20 1.31 12.78
CA SER A 61 11.56 1.84 11.47
C SER A 61 12.78 2.74 11.56
N GLU A 62 13.63 2.68 10.54
CA GLU A 62 14.86 3.47 10.47
C GLU A 62 15.19 3.84 9.02
N TYR A 63 15.83 4.99 8.82
CA TYR A 63 16.44 5.32 7.55
C TYR A 63 17.73 4.53 7.36
N VAL A 64 17.88 3.93 6.19
CA VAL A 64 19.06 3.14 5.84
C VAL A 64 19.69 3.65 4.56
N ILE A 65 21.03 3.57 4.52
CA ILE A 65 21.82 3.82 3.32
C ILE A 65 22.58 2.54 3.01
N ILE A 66 22.35 1.98 1.82
CA ILE A 66 23.11 0.85 1.30
C ILE A 66 24.18 1.41 0.35
N PRO A 67 25.48 1.32 0.68
CA PRO A 67 26.54 1.77 -0.21
C PRO A 67 26.71 0.78 -1.38
N ARG A 68 27.31 1.27 -2.47
CA ARG A 68 27.79 0.37 -3.53
C ARG A 68 28.74 -0.67 -2.99
N ASN A 69 28.76 -1.82 -3.60
CA ASN A 69 29.64 -2.94 -3.26
C ASN A 69 29.38 -3.64 -1.92
N LEU A 70 28.25 -3.36 -1.25
CA LEU A 70 27.87 -4.10 -0.05
C LEU A 70 27.40 -5.52 -0.43
N ASN A 71 28.00 -6.53 0.20
CA ASN A 71 27.53 -7.92 0.07
C ASN A 71 26.33 -8.15 0.97
N GLN A 72 25.29 -8.73 0.42
CA GLN A 72 24.04 -9.03 1.11
C GLN A 72 23.68 -10.51 0.91
N THR A 73 23.00 -11.08 1.88
CA THR A 73 22.46 -12.45 1.80
C THR A 73 20.99 -12.41 2.23
N SER A 74 20.14 -13.00 1.43
CA SER A 74 18.73 -13.06 1.76
C SER A 74 18.43 -14.00 2.92
N TYR A 75 17.41 -13.63 3.69
CA TYR A 75 16.76 -14.49 4.65
C TYR A 75 15.90 -15.54 3.92
N THR A 76 15.76 -16.69 4.55
CA THR A 76 14.82 -17.75 4.19
C THR A 76 14.13 -18.24 5.46
N PRO A 77 13.09 -19.05 5.39
CA PRO A 77 12.48 -19.66 6.57
C PRO A 77 13.43 -20.49 7.46
N THR A 78 14.61 -20.82 6.93
CA THR A 78 15.65 -21.60 7.66
C THR A 78 16.87 -20.76 8.08
N GLY A 79 16.86 -19.45 7.88
CA GLY A 79 17.94 -18.55 8.31
C GLY A 79 18.48 -17.63 7.21
N ILE A 80 19.67 -17.04 7.44
CA ILE A 80 20.34 -16.13 6.50
C ILE A 80 21.19 -16.97 5.52
N ASN A 81 20.55 -17.65 4.61
CA ASN A 81 21.18 -18.61 3.71
C ASN A 81 20.57 -18.61 2.29
N GLY A 82 19.84 -17.54 1.95
CA GLY A 82 19.21 -17.37 0.65
C GLY A 82 20.15 -16.82 -0.43
N LEU A 83 19.55 -16.14 -1.41
CA LEU A 83 20.25 -15.48 -2.52
C LEU A 83 21.32 -14.53 -1.99
N LYS A 84 22.54 -14.65 -2.54
CA LYS A 84 23.64 -13.72 -2.29
C LYS A 84 23.72 -12.71 -3.43
N PHE A 85 23.80 -11.45 -3.10
CA PHE A 85 23.94 -10.38 -4.08
C PHE A 85 24.82 -9.24 -3.55
N LYS A 86 25.34 -8.44 -4.45
CA LYS A 86 26.21 -7.31 -4.14
C LYS A 86 25.59 -6.05 -4.72
N SER A 87 25.47 -4.97 -3.93
CA SER A 87 24.89 -3.74 -4.40
C SER A 87 25.73 -3.09 -5.49
N LYS A 88 25.14 -2.92 -6.66
CA LYS A 88 25.66 -2.16 -7.79
C LYS A 88 25.41 -0.65 -7.60
N TYR A 89 24.24 -0.31 -7.08
CA TYR A 89 23.81 1.06 -6.85
C TYR A 89 23.75 1.38 -5.36
N GLY A 90 24.02 2.66 -5.03
CA GLY A 90 23.71 3.23 -3.74
C GLY A 90 22.20 3.37 -3.57
N VAL A 91 21.69 3.05 -2.38
CA VAL A 91 20.25 3.07 -2.05
C VAL A 91 20.03 3.88 -0.80
N VAL A 92 18.98 4.68 -0.76
CA VAL A 92 18.41 5.26 0.45
C VAL A 92 16.99 4.72 0.62
N GLY A 93 16.63 4.34 1.84
CA GLY A 93 15.30 3.80 2.10
C GLY A 93 14.87 3.91 3.54
N LEU A 94 13.60 3.62 3.76
CA LEU A 94 13.00 3.40 5.07
C LEU A 94 12.86 1.89 5.28
N ALA A 95 13.60 1.36 6.24
CA ALA A 95 13.49 -0.03 6.67
C ALA A 95 12.45 -0.16 7.79
N ILE A 96 11.82 -1.32 7.86
CA ILE A 96 10.89 -1.72 8.92
C ILE A 96 11.37 -3.03 9.56
N ILE A 97 11.11 -3.19 10.85
CA ILE A 97 11.48 -4.39 11.64
C ILE A 97 13.01 -4.49 11.81
N GLN A 98 13.75 -4.47 10.71
CA GLN A 98 15.21 -4.50 10.69
C GLN A 98 15.76 -3.87 9.40
N LYS A 99 17.02 -3.45 9.43
CA LYS A 99 17.65 -2.64 8.36
C LYS A 99 17.68 -3.27 6.97
N GLU A 100 17.60 -4.59 6.88
CA GLU A 100 17.59 -5.32 5.61
C GLU A 100 16.22 -5.28 4.92
N PHE A 101 15.13 -4.93 5.64
CA PHE A 101 13.76 -4.96 5.13
C PHE A 101 13.29 -3.56 4.75
N ILE A 102 13.71 -3.10 3.57
CA ILE A 102 13.31 -1.79 3.06
C ILE A 102 11.85 -1.82 2.63
N ALA A 103 11.02 -1.01 3.30
CA ALA A 103 9.61 -0.85 2.98
C ALA A 103 9.37 0.13 1.82
N GLU A 104 10.20 1.16 1.69
CA GLU A 104 10.19 2.14 0.60
C GLU A 104 11.59 2.67 0.38
N GLY A 105 12.01 2.85 -0.87
CA GLY A 105 13.34 3.36 -1.15
C GLY A 105 13.55 3.82 -2.58
N LEU A 106 14.71 4.41 -2.79
CA LEU A 106 15.17 4.97 -4.07
C LEU A 106 16.64 4.64 -4.23
N ASN A 107 17.06 4.28 -5.44
CA ASN A 107 18.47 4.17 -5.76
C ASN A 107 18.99 5.35 -6.59
N GLU A 108 20.30 5.47 -6.69
CA GLU A 108 20.98 6.55 -7.42
C GLU A 108 20.75 6.55 -8.94
N ALA A 109 20.22 5.45 -9.51
CA ALA A 109 19.83 5.37 -10.91
C ALA A 109 18.39 5.87 -11.17
N GLY A 110 17.65 6.25 -10.10
CA GLY A 110 16.28 6.75 -10.21
C GLY A 110 15.22 5.66 -10.18
N LEU A 111 15.58 4.40 -9.89
CA LEU A 111 14.59 3.36 -9.62
C LEU A 111 14.09 3.49 -8.19
N SER A 112 12.79 3.48 -8.01
CA SER A 112 12.11 3.49 -6.71
C SER A 112 11.27 2.24 -6.53
N ALA A 113 11.13 1.79 -5.28
CA ALA A 113 10.25 0.67 -4.97
C ALA A 113 9.73 0.73 -3.54
N GLY A 114 8.51 0.23 -3.36
CA GLY A 114 7.88 0.09 -2.06
C GLY A 114 7.08 -1.18 -1.94
N LEU A 115 7.05 -1.78 -0.75
CA LEU A 115 6.21 -2.91 -0.42
C LEU A 115 4.94 -2.46 0.31
N PHE A 116 3.83 -3.16 0.06
CA PHE A 116 2.52 -2.91 0.68
C PHE A 116 1.94 -4.24 1.14
N TYR A 117 1.32 -4.25 2.32
CA TYR A 117 0.67 -5.44 2.85
C TYR A 117 -0.48 -5.89 1.95
N PHE A 118 -0.48 -7.18 1.58
CA PHE A 118 -1.39 -7.75 0.57
C PHE A 118 -1.95 -9.11 1.02
N PRO A 119 -2.68 -9.14 2.15
CA PRO A 119 -3.16 -10.39 2.73
C PRO A 119 -4.22 -11.07 1.87
N HIS A 120 -4.21 -12.41 1.88
CA HIS A 120 -5.21 -13.31 1.28
C HIS A 120 -5.27 -13.36 -0.26
N TYR A 121 -4.63 -12.45 -0.97
CA TYR A 121 -4.67 -12.39 -2.44
C TYR A 121 -3.35 -12.83 -3.08
N GLY A 122 -2.21 -12.53 -2.46
CA GLY A 122 -0.92 -12.98 -2.93
C GLY A 122 -0.70 -14.46 -2.65
N LYS A 123 -0.01 -15.15 -3.57
CA LYS A 123 0.42 -16.53 -3.37
C LYS A 123 1.83 -16.74 -3.95
N TYR A 124 2.81 -16.81 -3.06
CA TYR A 124 4.18 -17.13 -3.44
C TYR A 124 4.35 -18.62 -3.77
N PRO A 125 5.43 -19.03 -4.49
CA PRO A 125 5.82 -20.43 -4.58
C PRO A 125 6.18 -20.97 -3.19
N GLU A 126 5.91 -22.26 -2.97
CA GLU A 126 6.29 -22.93 -1.73
C GLU A 126 7.81 -22.90 -1.52
N TYR A 127 8.23 -22.74 -0.28
CA TYR A 127 9.64 -22.75 0.06
C TYR A 127 10.25 -24.13 -0.19
N ASP A 128 11.40 -24.15 -0.86
CA ASP A 128 12.22 -25.35 -1.09
C ASP A 128 13.67 -25.06 -0.69
N GLN A 129 14.14 -25.67 0.39
CA GLN A 129 15.48 -25.48 0.92
C GLN A 129 16.58 -25.80 -0.12
N LYS A 130 16.34 -26.71 -1.07
CA LYS A 130 17.27 -27.02 -2.15
C LYS A 130 17.49 -25.87 -3.11
N GLN A 131 16.61 -24.90 -3.10
CA GLN A 131 16.62 -23.70 -3.95
C GLN A 131 17.16 -22.46 -3.22
N ASN A 132 17.73 -22.58 -2.01
CA ASN A 132 18.18 -21.45 -1.21
C ASN A 132 19.08 -20.46 -1.98
N SER A 133 19.98 -20.97 -2.83
CA SER A 133 20.89 -20.11 -3.62
C SER A 133 20.17 -19.09 -4.53
N ARG A 134 18.90 -19.32 -4.86
CA ARG A 134 18.05 -18.43 -5.64
C ARG A 134 16.81 -17.93 -4.87
N THR A 135 16.70 -18.23 -3.59
CA THR A 135 15.57 -17.82 -2.76
C THR A 135 15.80 -16.43 -2.16
N LEU A 136 14.82 -15.55 -2.35
CA LEU A 136 14.80 -14.19 -1.85
C LEU A 136 13.55 -13.98 -0.98
N SER A 137 13.73 -13.42 0.22
CA SER A 137 12.61 -13.02 1.05
C SER A 137 11.80 -11.88 0.38
N ASP A 138 10.49 -11.98 0.50
CA ASP A 138 9.55 -10.92 0.10
C ASP A 138 9.87 -9.57 0.75
N LEU A 139 10.26 -9.55 2.03
CA LEU A 139 10.65 -8.33 2.75
C LEU A 139 11.99 -7.74 2.28
N GLN A 140 12.84 -8.53 1.63
CA GLN A 140 14.11 -8.04 1.04
C GLN A 140 14.03 -7.75 -0.46
N PHE A 141 12.88 -7.97 -1.07
CA PHE A 141 12.72 -7.74 -2.51
C PHE A 141 13.05 -6.30 -2.90
N VAL A 142 12.57 -5.30 -2.14
CA VAL A 142 12.87 -3.89 -2.40
C VAL A 142 14.38 -3.60 -2.32
N SER A 143 15.05 -4.10 -1.26
CA SER A 143 16.50 -3.99 -1.11
C SER A 143 17.26 -4.60 -2.30
N TRP A 144 16.83 -5.78 -2.76
CA TRP A 144 17.46 -6.49 -3.87
C TRP A 144 17.30 -5.73 -5.19
N ILE A 145 16.07 -5.28 -5.53
CA ILE A 145 15.87 -4.59 -6.83
C ILE A 145 16.56 -3.23 -6.86
N LEU A 146 16.50 -2.45 -5.79
CA LEU A 146 17.17 -1.15 -5.72
C LEU A 146 18.70 -1.27 -5.72
N SER A 147 19.23 -2.33 -5.13
CA SER A 147 20.67 -2.60 -5.14
C SER A 147 21.22 -2.98 -6.52
N ASN A 148 20.40 -3.57 -7.41
CA ASN A 148 20.94 -4.25 -8.58
C ASN A 148 20.48 -3.67 -9.93
N PHE A 149 19.31 -3.00 -10.01
CA PHE A 149 18.68 -2.62 -11.27
C PHE A 149 18.43 -1.13 -11.35
N SER A 150 18.33 -0.65 -12.60
CA SER A 150 18.03 0.75 -12.92
C SER A 150 16.68 0.93 -13.62
N THR A 151 16.10 -0.16 -14.13
CA THR A 151 14.84 -0.12 -14.89
C THR A 151 13.89 -1.23 -14.46
N ILE A 152 12.59 -1.01 -14.70
CA ILE A 152 11.54 -2.01 -14.50
C ILE A 152 11.78 -3.23 -15.40
N ASP A 153 12.25 -3.04 -16.62
CA ASP A 153 12.46 -4.15 -17.55
C ASP A 153 13.63 -5.06 -17.12
N GLU A 154 14.67 -4.50 -16.48
CA GLU A 154 15.72 -5.28 -15.84
C GLU A 154 15.14 -6.14 -14.69
N VAL A 155 14.27 -5.55 -13.86
CA VAL A 155 13.59 -6.28 -12.77
C VAL A 155 12.72 -7.40 -13.31
N LYS A 156 11.91 -7.14 -14.37
CA LYS A 156 11.06 -8.15 -15.03
C LYS A 156 11.86 -9.35 -15.52
N LYS A 157 13.05 -9.14 -16.06
CA LYS A 157 13.94 -10.23 -16.51
C LYS A 157 14.57 -10.98 -15.34
N ALA A 158 15.02 -10.25 -14.33
CA ALA A 158 15.75 -10.83 -13.22
C ALA A 158 14.86 -11.65 -12.27
N ILE A 159 13.60 -11.31 -12.11
CA ILE A 159 12.68 -12.02 -11.21
C ILE A 159 12.44 -13.48 -11.64
N GLU A 160 12.61 -13.79 -12.91
CA GLU A 160 12.49 -15.15 -13.43
C GLU A 160 13.59 -16.08 -12.88
N GLN A 161 14.71 -15.52 -12.45
CA GLN A 161 15.87 -16.27 -11.93
C GLN A 161 15.82 -16.48 -10.41
N VAL A 162 14.91 -15.81 -9.71
CA VAL A 162 14.80 -15.87 -8.26
C VAL A 162 13.47 -16.48 -7.82
N ARG A 163 13.42 -16.94 -6.59
CA ARG A 163 12.20 -17.46 -5.95
C ARG A 163 11.87 -16.56 -4.77
N ILE A 164 10.78 -15.81 -4.88
CA ILE A 164 10.29 -15.02 -3.77
C ILE A 164 9.51 -15.92 -2.83
N VAL A 165 9.80 -15.83 -1.54
CA VAL A 165 9.12 -16.61 -0.49
C VAL A 165 8.80 -15.71 0.70
N SER A 166 7.73 -16.02 1.42
CA SER A 166 7.45 -15.40 2.71
C SER A 166 8.39 -15.95 3.79
N LEU A 167 8.79 -15.08 4.71
CA LEU A 167 9.45 -15.50 5.95
C LEU A 167 8.46 -15.97 7.00
N ASP A 168 7.19 -15.60 6.86
CA ASP A 168 6.13 -16.02 7.76
C ASP A 168 5.77 -17.49 7.51
N LYS A 169 5.73 -18.26 8.60
CA LYS A 169 5.34 -19.68 8.55
C LYS A 169 3.83 -19.87 8.28
N GLU A 170 3.02 -18.84 8.50
CA GLU A 170 1.58 -18.87 8.25
C GLU A 170 1.21 -18.68 6.77
N GLY A 171 2.20 -18.43 5.90
CA GLY A 171 2.04 -18.47 4.45
C GLY A 171 1.19 -17.34 3.87
N ALA A 172 0.13 -17.68 3.16
CA ALA A 172 -0.66 -16.76 2.33
C ALA A 172 -1.38 -15.62 3.08
N SER A 173 -1.42 -15.64 4.41
CA SER A 173 -2.06 -14.56 5.20
C SER A 173 -1.21 -13.29 5.30
N SER A 174 0.10 -13.37 5.05
CA SER A 174 1.07 -12.29 5.28
C SER A 174 1.81 -11.86 4.01
N THR A 175 1.24 -12.04 2.81
CA THR A 175 1.90 -11.62 1.58
C THR A 175 1.97 -10.10 1.45
N VAL A 176 2.92 -9.63 0.63
CA VAL A 176 3.03 -8.24 0.19
C VAL A 176 2.99 -8.15 -1.33
N HIS A 177 2.67 -6.99 -1.86
CA HIS A 177 2.84 -6.63 -3.25
C HIS A 177 3.69 -5.36 -3.35
N TRP A 178 4.19 -5.04 -4.53
CA TRP A 178 5.18 -3.98 -4.68
C TRP A 178 4.78 -3.00 -5.76
N ARG A 179 5.05 -1.72 -5.48
CA ARG A 179 5.10 -0.67 -6.48
C ARG A 179 6.55 -0.46 -6.88
N ILE A 180 6.82 -0.42 -8.17
CA ILE A 180 8.16 -0.15 -8.74
C ILE A 180 8.01 1.00 -9.73
N GLY A 181 8.84 2.02 -9.62
CA GLY A 181 8.77 3.22 -10.47
C GLY A 181 10.13 3.67 -10.96
N GLU A 182 10.15 4.27 -12.13
CA GLU A 182 11.32 4.89 -12.77
C GLU A 182 11.21 6.42 -12.72
N ALA A 183 12.34 7.10 -12.84
CA ALA A 183 12.38 8.56 -12.94
C ALA A 183 11.59 9.10 -14.15
N SER A 184 11.38 8.28 -15.20
CA SER A 184 10.49 8.58 -16.32
C SER A 184 9.01 8.70 -15.93
N GLY A 185 8.65 8.24 -14.72
CA GLY A 185 7.27 8.14 -14.22
C GLY A 185 6.55 6.85 -14.60
N ARG A 186 7.17 5.98 -15.38
CA ARG A 186 6.64 4.64 -15.59
C ARG A 186 6.60 3.92 -14.26
N GLN A 187 5.46 3.28 -13.96
CA GLN A 187 5.24 2.49 -12.76
C GLN A 187 4.60 1.16 -13.09
N VAL A 188 4.94 0.16 -12.29
CA VAL A 188 4.26 -1.12 -12.29
C VAL A 188 3.91 -1.53 -10.86
N VAL A 189 2.85 -2.33 -10.74
CA VAL A 189 2.55 -3.12 -9.54
C VAL A 189 2.94 -4.55 -9.83
N LEU A 190 3.69 -5.16 -8.90
CA LEU A 190 4.05 -6.57 -8.93
C LEU A 190 3.23 -7.30 -7.88
N GLU A 191 2.48 -8.29 -8.29
CA GLU A 191 1.74 -9.23 -7.46
C GLU A 191 2.14 -10.66 -7.78
N PHE A 192 1.97 -11.58 -6.84
CA PHE A 192 2.20 -12.99 -7.07
C PHE A 192 0.87 -13.74 -7.12
N GLU A 193 0.55 -14.28 -8.27
CA GLU A 193 -0.65 -15.06 -8.51
C GLU A 193 -0.28 -16.53 -8.79
N ASN A 194 -0.78 -17.43 -7.95
CA ASN A 194 -0.51 -18.87 -8.09
C ASN A 194 1.00 -19.21 -8.20
N GLY A 195 1.82 -18.51 -7.42
CA GLY A 195 3.27 -18.71 -7.39
C GLY A 195 4.06 -18.06 -8.54
N LYS A 196 3.41 -17.25 -9.37
CA LYS A 196 4.04 -16.57 -10.51
C LYS A 196 3.99 -15.06 -10.35
N PRO A 197 5.05 -14.33 -10.74
CA PRO A 197 5.05 -12.88 -10.74
C PRO A 197 4.16 -12.33 -11.87
N CYS A 198 3.26 -11.42 -11.52
CA CYS A 198 2.37 -10.71 -12.44
C CYS A 198 2.64 -9.21 -12.34
N PHE A 199 2.99 -8.57 -13.47
CA PHE A 199 3.26 -7.14 -13.53
C PHE A 199 2.11 -6.40 -14.18
N TYR A 200 1.62 -5.36 -13.51
CA TYR A 200 0.56 -4.49 -14.01
C TYR A 200 1.09 -3.08 -14.19
N GLU A 201 0.97 -2.49 -15.38
CA GLU A 201 1.30 -1.08 -15.60
C GLU A 201 0.35 -0.20 -14.79
N ASN A 202 0.92 0.64 -13.92
CA ASN A 202 0.16 1.49 -13.02
C ASN A 202 0.00 2.92 -13.57
N GLN A 203 -0.94 3.09 -14.46
CA GLN A 203 -1.25 4.41 -15.06
C GLN A 203 -2.02 5.33 -14.10
N VAL A 204 -2.70 4.78 -13.10
CA VAL A 204 -3.42 5.56 -12.07
C VAL A 204 -2.42 6.22 -11.11
N GLY A 205 -1.27 5.59 -10.87
CA GLY A 205 -0.24 6.06 -9.95
C GLY A 205 -0.65 5.98 -8.49
N VAL A 206 -1.51 5.01 -8.15
CA VAL A 206 -2.02 4.75 -6.81
C VAL A 206 -1.83 3.27 -6.49
N LEU A 207 -1.53 2.96 -5.24
CA LEU A 207 -1.55 1.60 -4.71
C LEU A 207 -2.01 1.64 -3.24
N THR A 208 -2.85 0.69 -2.87
CA THR A 208 -3.26 0.48 -1.46
C THR A 208 -2.92 -0.94 -1.02
N ASN A 209 -3.87 -1.71 -0.56
CA ASN A 209 -3.70 -3.10 -0.10
C ASN A 209 -4.64 -4.02 -0.91
N SER A 210 -5.11 -5.11 -0.30
CA SER A 210 -6.09 -6.03 -0.90
C SER A 210 -7.43 -5.36 -1.24
N PRO A 211 -8.15 -5.80 -2.27
CA PRO A 211 -7.82 -6.89 -3.18
C PRO A 211 -6.77 -6.54 -4.23
N ASP A 212 -6.56 -7.40 -5.25
CA ASP A 212 -5.56 -7.23 -6.30
C ASP A 212 -5.71 -5.91 -7.08
N PHE A 213 -4.60 -5.45 -7.66
CA PHE A 213 -4.53 -4.16 -8.36
C PHE A 213 -5.50 -4.08 -9.54
N LYS A 214 -5.65 -5.17 -10.29
CA LYS A 214 -6.57 -5.21 -11.44
C LYS A 214 -8.02 -5.01 -11.00
N TRP A 215 -8.42 -5.64 -9.89
CA TRP A 215 -9.73 -5.43 -9.29
C TRP A 215 -9.91 -3.98 -8.83
N GLN A 216 -8.90 -3.40 -8.15
CA GLN A 216 -8.95 -2.00 -7.69
C GLN A 216 -9.20 -1.03 -8.86
N VAL A 217 -8.47 -1.21 -9.97
CA VAL A 217 -8.65 -0.39 -11.18
C VAL A 217 -10.04 -0.62 -11.79
N THR A 218 -10.50 -1.88 -11.85
CA THR A 218 -11.85 -2.21 -12.36
C THR A 218 -12.94 -1.57 -11.51
N ASN A 219 -12.75 -1.53 -10.17
CA ASN A 219 -13.71 -0.92 -9.25
C ASN A 219 -13.91 0.59 -9.48
N LEU A 220 -12.94 1.30 -10.07
CA LEU A 220 -13.12 2.71 -10.43
C LEU A 220 -14.31 2.94 -11.37
N ASN A 221 -14.73 1.94 -12.15
CA ASN A 221 -15.91 2.03 -13.02
C ASN A 221 -17.21 2.26 -12.24
N ASN A 222 -17.30 1.84 -10.99
CA ASN A 222 -18.44 2.10 -10.12
C ASN A 222 -18.56 3.60 -9.74
N TYR A 223 -17.53 4.38 -9.98
CA TYR A 223 -17.40 5.78 -9.57
C TYR A 223 -17.21 6.72 -10.77
N VAL A 224 -17.61 6.29 -11.97
CA VAL A 224 -17.50 7.08 -13.20
C VAL A 224 -18.32 8.39 -13.14
N ASN A 225 -19.27 8.47 -12.22
CA ASN A 225 -20.05 9.69 -11.95
C ASN A 225 -19.28 10.76 -11.16
N LEU A 226 -18.14 10.43 -10.53
CA LEU A 226 -17.34 11.39 -9.79
C LEU A 226 -16.52 12.26 -10.75
N PHE A 227 -16.56 13.57 -10.52
CA PHE A 227 -15.80 14.55 -11.32
C PHE A 227 -15.46 15.80 -10.49
N PRO A 228 -14.44 16.57 -10.87
CA PRO A 228 -14.11 17.82 -10.16
C PRO A 228 -15.17 18.90 -10.42
N GLY A 229 -15.50 19.68 -9.39
CA GLY A 229 -16.44 20.80 -9.48
C GLY A 229 -17.85 20.45 -9.02
N ASN A 230 -18.84 21.10 -9.64
CA ASN A 230 -20.23 21.05 -9.22
C ASN A 230 -21.11 20.29 -10.22
N ALA A 231 -22.04 19.50 -9.68
CA ALA A 231 -23.11 18.92 -10.46
C ALA A 231 -23.96 20.02 -11.13
N PRO A 232 -24.48 19.78 -12.34
CA PRO A 232 -25.35 20.76 -13.01
C PRO A 232 -26.66 20.94 -12.28
N VAL A 233 -27.26 22.13 -12.45
CA VAL A 233 -28.63 22.42 -12.00
C VAL A 233 -29.59 21.51 -12.74
N GLN A 234 -30.54 20.92 -12.02
CA GLN A 234 -31.56 20.02 -12.57
C GLN A 234 -32.96 20.53 -12.28
N LYS A 235 -33.94 20.02 -13.02
CA LYS A 235 -35.37 20.23 -12.78
C LYS A 235 -36.11 18.93 -12.64
N ILE A 236 -36.96 18.83 -11.63
CA ILE A 236 -37.92 17.72 -11.46
C ILE A 236 -39.31 18.34 -11.42
N GLY A 237 -40.08 18.17 -12.51
CA GLY A 237 -41.32 18.94 -12.69
C GLY A 237 -41.03 20.43 -12.69
N ASN A 238 -41.69 21.15 -11.79
CA ASN A 238 -41.53 22.62 -11.62
C ASN A 238 -40.50 23.02 -10.54
N VAL A 239 -39.82 22.04 -9.92
CA VAL A 239 -38.83 22.31 -8.87
C VAL A 239 -37.44 22.33 -9.48
N THR A 240 -36.72 23.44 -9.27
CA THR A 240 -35.30 23.56 -9.64
C THR A 240 -34.43 23.09 -8.48
N ILE A 241 -33.49 22.19 -8.75
CA ILE A 241 -32.57 21.61 -7.79
C ILE A 241 -31.17 22.16 -8.06
N PHE A 242 -30.53 22.68 -7.04
CA PHE A 242 -29.21 23.30 -7.07
C PHE A 242 -28.20 22.44 -6.24
N PRO A 243 -26.93 22.36 -6.64
CA PRO A 243 -25.91 21.80 -5.75
C PRO A 243 -25.71 22.64 -4.51
N PHE A 244 -25.46 22.00 -3.34
CA PHE A 244 -25.11 22.69 -2.10
C PHE A 244 -23.61 23.01 -2.08
N GLY A 245 -23.24 24.24 -2.45
CA GLY A 245 -21.84 24.67 -2.43
C GLY A 245 -20.95 24.00 -3.48
N ALA A 246 -19.64 24.14 -3.31
CA ALA A 246 -18.64 23.55 -4.19
C ALA A 246 -18.39 22.07 -3.88
N GLY A 247 -17.96 21.30 -4.91
CA GLY A 247 -17.52 19.92 -4.74
C GLY A 247 -18.62 18.85 -4.82
N SER A 248 -19.83 19.21 -5.24
CA SER A 248 -20.93 18.25 -5.39
C SER A 248 -20.67 17.16 -6.43
N GLY A 249 -19.69 17.34 -7.33
CA GLY A 249 -19.20 16.30 -8.24
C GLY A 249 -18.54 15.12 -7.54
N PHE A 250 -18.15 15.25 -6.26
CA PHE A 250 -17.63 14.15 -5.44
C PHE A 250 -18.67 13.54 -4.51
N LEU A 251 -19.94 13.86 -4.69
CA LEU A 251 -21.01 13.22 -3.92
C LEU A 251 -21.05 11.72 -4.21
N GLY A 252 -20.91 10.91 -3.13
CA GLY A 252 -20.84 9.46 -3.22
C GLY A 252 -19.41 8.90 -3.26
N ILE A 253 -18.37 9.74 -3.14
CA ILE A 253 -17.02 9.25 -2.91
C ILE A 253 -16.97 8.43 -1.60
N PRO A 254 -16.38 7.22 -1.57
CA PRO A 254 -16.40 6.38 -0.37
C PRO A 254 -15.57 6.99 0.76
N GLY A 255 -16.12 7.02 1.98
CA GLY A 255 -15.51 7.68 3.15
C GLY A 255 -14.83 6.77 4.15
N ASP A 256 -15.01 5.44 4.04
CA ASP A 256 -14.42 4.48 4.97
C ASP A 256 -12.91 4.24 4.72
N ILE A 257 -12.26 3.57 5.66
CA ILE A 257 -10.80 3.36 5.66
C ILE A 257 -10.36 2.06 4.96
N THR A 258 -11.27 1.30 4.36
CA THR A 258 -10.90 0.07 3.65
C THR A 258 -10.00 0.36 2.45
N PRO A 259 -9.12 -0.58 2.06
CA PRO A 259 -8.25 -0.38 0.90
C PRO A 259 -8.96 0.00 -0.39
N PRO A 260 -10.11 -0.61 -0.76
CA PRO A 260 -10.87 -0.20 -1.94
C PRO A 260 -11.36 1.24 -1.89
N SER A 261 -11.88 1.67 -0.74
CA SER A 261 -12.37 3.04 -0.55
C SER A 261 -11.25 4.06 -0.58
N ARG A 262 -10.10 3.75 0.03
CA ARG A 262 -8.90 4.59 -0.03
C ARG A 262 -8.35 4.68 -1.45
N PHE A 263 -8.33 3.57 -2.21
CA PHE A 263 -7.89 3.56 -3.60
C PHE A 263 -8.74 4.50 -4.45
N VAL A 264 -10.07 4.42 -4.36
CA VAL A 264 -11.00 5.31 -5.07
C VAL A 264 -10.75 6.77 -4.69
N ARG A 265 -10.79 7.10 -3.39
CA ARG A 265 -10.60 8.50 -2.94
C ARG A 265 -9.31 9.09 -3.46
N ILE A 266 -8.19 8.36 -3.28
CA ILE A 266 -6.89 8.90 -3.64
C ILE A 266 -6.69 8.98 -5.16
N ALA A 267 -7.28 8.06 -5.93
CA ALA A 267 -7.28 8.14 -7.39
C ALA A 267 -7.97 9.42 -7.88
N PHE A 268 -9.14 9.75 -7.33
CA PHE A 268 -9.85 10.97 -7.70
C PHE A 268 -9.18 12.24 -7.16
N TYR A 269 -8.68 12.24 -5.91
CA TYR A 269 -7.93 13.39 -5.38
C TYR A 269 -6.67 13.67 -6.20
N LYS A 270 -5.93 12.62 -6.57
CA LYS A 270 -4.76 12.74 -7.44
C LYS A 270 -5.13 13.27 -8.83
N ALA A 271 -6.17 12.71 -9.46
CA ALA A 271 -6.57 13.08 -10.82
C ALA A 271 -7.10 14.53 -10.92
N THR A 272 -7.58 15.10 -9.82
CA THR A 272 -8.16 16.45 -9.78
C THR A 272 -7.23 17.48 -9.13
N ALA A 273 -6.14 17.05 -8.51
CA ALA A 273 -5.16 17.94 -7.92
C ALA A 273 -4.39 18.71 -9.00
N PRO A 274 -4.14 20.02 -8.81
CA PRO A 274 -3.36 20.80 -9.77
C PRO A 274 -1.91 20.32 -9.79
N GLN A 275 -1.32 20.28 -10.97
CA GLN A 275 0.11 20.00 -11.10
C GLN A 275 0.92 21.17 -10.53
N GLN A 276 1.80 20.88 -9.57
CA GLN A 276 2.63 21.87 -8.90
C GLN A 276 3.83 22.29 -9.78
N ASN A 277 4.41 23.46 -9.50
CA ASN A 277 5.52 23.97 -10.28
C ASN A 277 6.84 23.30 -9.94
N THR A 278 7.04 22.94 -8.67
CA THR A 278 8.29 22.38 -8.15
C THR A 278 8.07 21.03 -7.47
N SER A 279 9.15 20.27 -7.34
CA SER A 279 9.17 19.03 -6.58
C SER A 279 8.80 19.25 -5.12
N ASP A 280 9.25 20.34 -4.49
CA ASP A 280 8.94 20.64 -3.09
C ASP A 280 7.45 20.93 -2.88
N GLU A 281 6.83 21.73 -3.76
CA GLU A 281 5.39 21.96 -3.73
C GLU A 281 4.61 20.66 -3.96
N THR A 282 5.13 19.77 -4.81
CA THR A 282 4.52 18.45 -5.07
C THR A 282 4.62 17.53 -3.85
N ILE A 283 5.73 17.57 -3.10
CA ILE A 283 5.89 16.84 -1.84
C ILE A 283 4.84 17.35 -0.83
N LEU A 284 4.70 18.66 -0.68
CA LEU A 284 3.69 19.25 0.21
C LEU A 284 2.26 18.83 -0.18
N GLN A 285 1.96 18.82 -1.48
CA GLN A 285 0.67 18.35 -2.00
C GLN A 285 0.43 16.87 -1.68
N CYS A 286 1.46 16.02 -1.75
CA CYS A 286 1.36 14.62 -1.33
C CYS A 286 0.96 14.50 0.14
N PHE A 287 1.56 15.30 1.04
CA PHE A 287 1.16 15.33 2.45
C PHE A 287 -0.29 15.77 2.63
N HIS A 288 -0.73 16.82 1.93
CA HIS A 288 -2.12 17.29 2.00
C HIS A 288 -3.12 16.22 1.58
N ILE A 289 -2.80 15.44 0.54
CA ILE A 289 -3.68 14.36 0.08
C ILE A 289 -3.62 13.19 1.05
N LEU A 290 -2.43 12.73 1.43
CA LEU A 290 -2.25 11.55 2.28
C LEU A 290 -2.77 11.74 3.71
N ASN A 291 -2.84 12.98 4.23
CA ASN A 291 -3.44 13.28 5.53
C ASN A 291 -4.96 13.05 5.58
N ASN A 292 -5.60 12.66 4.48
CA ASN A 292 -7.02 12.29 4.44
C ASN A 292 -7.26 10.76 4.54
N PHE A 293 -6.21 10.00 4.89
CA PHE A 293 -6.25 8.54 4.94
C PHE A 293 -5.69 7.99 6.24
#